data_ae6137f181b9329572181274c4e30e24
#
_entry.id   ae6137f181b9329572181274c4e30e24
#
_cell.length_a   1.000
_cell.length_b   1.000
_cell.length_c   1.000
_cell.angle_alpha   90.00
_cell.angle_beta   90.00
_cell.angle_gamma   90.00
#
_symmetry.space_group_name_H-M   'P 1'
#
loop_
_entity.id
_entity.type
_entity.pdbx_description
1 polymer ?
#
loop_
_entity_poly.entity_id
_entity_poly.type
_entity_poly.pdbx_seq_one_letter_code
_entity_poly.pdbx_strand_id
1 'polypeptide(L)'
;RLGPPSLRRAASNGPLGDAAADRALPVATDGDPSKETALDSDHWTFWGRGQRPPERGSKNAWASEPLHKIRTAEAFFRLHGALEKPSTLGNGATYQLFRNDVEPTWEDPSNANGGEWSIPLERSADLDDQWKRLCLAAIGGQLTPSADDADLDEVCGCSLSLKKGGALRLGVWTKHRTDEASQRAVAENIRRVLSLQKEVALTYAPHDSKGDALYTS
;
A
#
# COMPACT_ATOMS: atom_id res chain seq x y z
N ARG A 1 -17.86 63.52 -4.13
CA ARG A 1 -17.13 62.50 -3.34
C ARG A 1 -17.40 61.17 -3.98
N LEU A 2 -16.44 60.68 -4.74
CA LEU A 2 -16.48 59.38 -5.38
C LEU A 2 -15.92 58.35 -4.38
N GLY A 3 -16.70 57.33 -4.01
CA GLY A 3 -16.28 56.21 -3.18
C GLY A 3 -15.45 55.20 -3.98
N PRO A 4 -14.58 54.45 -3.34
CA PRO A 4 -13.69 53.49 -4.05
C PRO A 4 -14.47 52.27 -4.58
N PRO A 5 -14.02 51.66 -5.71
CA PRO A 5 -14.66 50.50 -6.26
C PRO A 5 -14.39 49.25 -5.40
N SER A 6 -15.46 48.54 -5.12
CA SER A 6 -15.39 47.25 -4.42
C SER A 6 -14.74 46.18 -5.31
N LEU A 7 -13.61 45.68 -4.91
CA LEU A 7 -12.98 44.50 -5.49
C LEU A 7 -13.84 43.26 -5.19
N ARG A 8 -14.60 42.83 -6.18
CA ARG A 8 -15.22 41.49 -6.19
C ARG A 8 -14.11 40.47 -6.35
N ARG A 9 -13.86 39.74 -5.28
CA ARG A 9 -13.02 38.56 -5.27
C ARG A 9 -13.71 37.48 -6.08
N ALA A 10 -13.22 37.22 -7.28
CA ALA A 10 -13.61 36.07 -8.06
C ALA A 10 -13.08 34.80 -7.36
N ALA A 11 -13.98 34.04 -6.75
CA ALA A 11 -13.71 32.68 -6.32
C ALA A 11 -13.73 31.81 -7.57
N SER A 12 -12.57 31.46 -8.09
CA SER A 12 -12.44 30.40 -9.08
C SER A 12 -12.40 29.06 -8.34
N ASN A 13 -13.57 28.53 -8.01
CA ASN A 13 -13.73 27.11 -7.73
C ASN A 13 -13.80 26.39 -9.08
N GLY A 14 -12.64 26.11 -9.66
CA GLY A 14 -12.54 25.09 -10.68
C GLY A 14 -12.57 23.72 -10.00
N PRO A 15 -13.26 22.70 -10.53
CA PRO A 15 -13.24 21.38 -9.98
C PRO A 15 -11.84 20.76 -10.17
N LEU A 16 -11.08 20.67 -9.09
CA LEU A 16 -9.93 19.78 -8.99
C LEU A 16 -10.52 18.37 -8.89
N GLY A 17 -10.58 17.66 -9.99
CA GLY A 17 -11.17 16.31 -9.77
C GLY A 17 -11.18 15.44 -10.93
N ASP A 18 -10.85 15.33 -12.00
CA ASP A 18 -11.06 14.22 -12.93
C ASP A 18 -9.77 13.60 -13.53
N ALA A 19 -8.60 13.83 -12.91
CA ALA A 19 -7.34 13.44 -13.52
C ALA A 19 -6.74 12.09 -13.02
N ALA A 20 -7.30 11.47 -11.98
CA ALA A 20 -6.69 10.26 -11.41
C ALA A 20 -7.36 8.95 -11.84
N ALA A 21 -8.60 8.97 -12.31
CA ALA A 21 -9.35 7.76 -12.65
C ALA A 21 -9.26 7.35 -14.13
N ASP A 22 -8.80 8.24 -15.02
CA ASP A 22 -8.75 7.97 -16.47
C ASP A 22 -7.35 8.15 -17.08
N ARG A 23 -6.34 8.28 -16.23
CA ARG A 23 -4.96 8.26 -16.65
C ARG A 23 -4.46 6.83 -16.55
N ALA A 24 -4.53 6.09 -17.66
CA ALA A 24 -3.60 4.99 -17.86
C ALA A 24 -2.22 5.53 -17.50
N LEU A 25 -1.63 5.01 -16.41
CA LEU A 25 -0.29 5.43 -15.99
C LEU A 25 0.61 5.31 -17.21
N PRO A 26 1.41 6.32 -17.55
CA PRO A 26 2.29 6.24 -18.71
C PRO A 26 3.15 5.00 -18.51
N VAL A 27 2.95 4.00 -19.34
CA VAL A 27 3.89 2.90 -19.49
C VAL A 27 5.12 3.55 -20.10
N ALA A 28 6.04 4.01 -19.27
CA ALA A 28 7.33 4.47 -19.73
C ALA A 28 8.08 3.22 -20.24
N THR A 29 8.02 3.01 -21.54
CA THR A 29 8.63 1.88 -22.25
C THR A 29 10.09 2.15 -22.65
N ASP A 30 10.75 3.12 -22.04
CA ASP A 30 12.06 3.59 -22.47
C ASP A 30 13.26 2.85 -21.83
N GLY A 31 13.07 1.61 -21.39
CA GLY A 31 14.16 0.71 -20.96
C GLY A 31 14.36 -0.41 -21.97
N ASP A 32 15.60 -0.76 -22.24
CA ASP A 32 15.96 -1.99 -22.94
C ASP A 32 15.58 -3.17 -22.02
N PRO A 33 14.54 -3.96 -22.33
CA PRO A 33 14.07 -5.02 -21.44
C PRO A 33 15.11 -6.10 -21.16
N SER A 34 16.17 -6.20 -21.98
CA SER A 34 17.29 -7.12 -21.77
C SER A 34 18.21 -6.71 -20.62
N LYS A 35 18.09 -5.48 -20.11
CA LYS A 35 18.90 -4.91 -19.03
C LYS A 35 18.11 -4.74 -17.73
N GLU A 36 16.84 -5.11 -17.71
CA GLU A 36 16.02 -5.01 -16.51
C GLU A 36 16.26 -6.18 -15.55
N THR A 37 16.29 -5.88 -14.26
CA THR A 37 16.49 -6.85 -13.19
C THR A 37 15.16 -7.54 -12.87
N ALA A 38 15.03 -8.81 -13.23
CA ALA A 38 13.85 -9.61 -12.92
C ALA A 38 13.67 -9.77 -11.40
N LEU A 39 12.42 -9.84 -10.97
CA LEU A 39 12.08 -10.15 -9.59
C LEU A 39 12.10 -11.67 -9.35
N ASP A 40 12.30 -12.09 -8.10
CA ASP A 40 12.32 -13.51 -7.71
C ASP A 40 10.94 -14.18 -7.80
N SER A 41 9.87 -13.39 -7.79
CA SER A 41 8.50 -13.84 -8.05
C SER A 41 8.11 -13.54 -9.50
N ASP A 42 7.08 -14.23 -10.02
CA ASP A 42 6.58 -13.96 -11.38
C ASP A 42 6.25 -12.49 -11.62
N HIS A 43 5.58 -11.85 -10.67
CA HIS A 43 5.29 -10.42 -10.67
C HIS A 43 4.71 -9.98 -9.33
N TRP A 44 4.58 -8.66 -9.17
CA TRP A 44 3.79 -8.02 -8.14
C TRP A 44 2.71 -7.16 -8.79
N THR A 45 1.52 -7.17 -8.22
CA THR A 45 0.42 -6.32 -8.71
C THR A 45 0.24 -5.15 -7.76
N PHE A 46 0.29 -3.94 -8.31
CA PHE A 46 -0.02 -2.71 -7.59
C PHE A 46 -1.51 -2.41 -7.74
N TRP A 47 -2.17 -2.21 -6.60
CA TRP A 47 -3.58 -1.91 -6.50
C TRP A 47 -3.78 -0.54 -5.91
N GLY A 48 -4.83 0.13 -6.29
CA GLY A 48 -5.16 1.43 -5.75
C GLY A 48 -6.64 1.70 -5.67
N ARG A 49 -6.99 2.55 -4.72
CA ARG A 49 -8.30 3.16 -4.64
C ARG A 49 -8.14 4.65 -4.42
N GLY A 50 -8.72 5.45 -5.32
CA GLY A 50 -8.75 6.89 -5.22
C GLY A 50 -9.73 7.38 -4.15
N GLN A 51 -9.77 8.70 -3.98
CA GLN A 51 -10.64 9.40 -3.02
C GLN A 51 -12.10 9.45 -3.44
N ARG A 52 -12.42 9.03 -4.67
CA ARG A 52 -13.79 9.14 -5.20
C ARG A 52 -14.74 8.28 -4.36
N PRO A 53 -15.81 8.84 -3.82
CA PRO A 53 -16.84 8.04 -3.19
C PRO A 53 -17.38 7.05 -4.23
N PRO A 54 -17.60 5.79 -3.84
CA PRO A 54 -18.21 4.83 -4.74
C PRO A 54 -19.58 5.32 -5.20
N GLU A 55 -19.93 5.02 -6.43
CA GLU A 55 -21.26 5.31 -6.94
C GLU A 55 -22.32 4.61 -6.06
N ARG A 56 -23.39 5.33 -5.75
CA ARG A 56 -24.49 4.80 -4.93
C ARG A 56 -25.03 3.53 -5.56
N GLY A 57 -24.90 2.41 -4.85
CA GLY A 57 -25.37 1.08 -5.30
C GLY A 57 -24.31 0.17 -5.91
N SER A 58 -23.06 0.61 -6.07
CA SER A 58 -21.97 -0.26 -6.44
C SER A 58 -21.70 -1.30 -5.34
N LYS A 59 -21.83 -2.59 -5.68
CA LYS A 59 -21.55 -3.69 -4.75
C LYS A 59 -20.06 -3.74 -4.34
N ASN A 60 -19.17 -3.17 -5.15
CA ASN A 60 -17.72 -3.15 -4.94
C ASN A 60 -17.18 -1.75 -4.60
N ALA A 61 -18.00 -0.96 -3.98
CA ALA A 61 -17.70 0.44 -3.62
C ALA A 61 -16.38 0.66 -2.87
N TRP A 62 -15.82 -0.40 -2.28
CA TRP A 62 -14.62 -0.38 -1.45
C TRP A 62 -13.46 -1.24 -2.02
N ALA A 63 -13.67 -1.89 -3.15
CA ALA A 63 -12.63 -2.68 -3.80
C ALA A 63 -11.51 -1.78 -4.33
N SER A 64 -10.28 -2.24 -4.16
CA SER A 64 -9.13 -1.69 -4.88
C SER A 64 -9.10 -2.26 -6.29
N GLU A 65 -8.64 -1.49 -7.25
CA GLU A 65 -8.49 -1.93 -8.64
C GLU A 65 -7.03 -2.20 -8.96
N PRO A 66 -6.72 -3.24 -9.76
CA PRO A 66 -5.36 -3.49 -10.21
C PRO A 66 -4.94 -2.37 -11.17
N LEU A 67 -3.88 -1.66 -10.82
CA LEU A 67 -3.38 -0.54 -11.61
C LEU A 67 -2.21 -0.94 -12.51
N HIS A 68 -1.30 -1.81 -12.00
CA HIS A 68 -0.10 -2.17 -12.75
C HIS A 68 0.54 -3.46 -12.26
N LYS A 69 1.09 -4.26 -13.20
CA LYS A 69 1.90 -5.44 -12.90
C LYS A 69 3.38 -5.10 -12.99
N ILE A 70 4.14 -5.45 -11.97
CA ILE A 70 5.56 -5.17 -11.79
C ILE A 70 6.32 -6.48 -11.90
N ARG A 71 7.22 -6.61 -12.88
CA ARG A 71 8.03 -7.81 -13.13
C ARG A 71 9.52 -7.58 -12.92
N THR A 72 9.94 -6.32 -12.86
CA THR A 72 11.34 -5.91 -12.74
C THR A 72 11.49 -4.81 -11.71
N ALA A 73 12.67 -4.69 -11.14
CA ALA A 73 12.98 -3.62 -10.19
C ALA A 73 12.80 -2.23 -10.85
N GLU A 74 13.22 -2.09 -12.09
CA GLU A 74 13.11 -0.84 -12.85
C GLU A 74 11.63 -0.47 -13.09
N ALA A 75 10.77 -1.46 -13.36
CA ALA A 75 9.32 -1.23 -13.49
C ALA A 75 8.72 -0.70 -12.18
N PHE A 76 9.16 -1.21 -11.03
CA PHE A 76 8.75 -0.66 -9.74
C PHE A 76 9.14 0.82 -9.60
N PHE A 77 10.39 1.17 -9.89
CA PHE A 77 10.84 2.56 -9.74
C PHE A 77 10.14 3.52 -10.72
N ARG A 78 9.87 3.07 -11.95
CA ARG A 78 9.09 3.86 -12.91
C ARG A 78 7.66 4.13 -12.41
N LEU A 79 6.99 3.07 -11.95
CA LEU A 79 5.65 3.20 -11.38
C LEU A 79 5.66 4.11 -10.15
N HIS A 80 6.57 3.87 -9.19
CA HIS A 80 6.67 4.66 -7.98
C HIS A 80 6.92 6.16 -8.26
N GLY A 81 7.71 6.47 -9.30
CA GLY A 81 7.96 7.85 -9.73
C GLY A 81 6.76 8.52 -10.41
N ALA A 82 5.83 7.74 -10.96
CA ALA A 82 4.64 8.23 -11.65
C ALA A 82 3.41 8.33 -10.72
N LEU A 83 3.40 7.61 -9.61
CA LEU A 83 2.30 7.64 -8.64
C LEU A 83 2.26 8.96 -7.87
N GLU A 84 1.07 9.34 -7.45
CA GLU A 84 0.90 10.38 -6.46
C GLU A 84 1.55 9.96 -5.14
N LYS A 85 2.25 10.91 -4.49
CA LYS A 85 2.95 10.61 -3.24
C LYS A 85 1.96 10.27 -2.12
N PRO A 86 2.24 9.25 -1.30
CA PRO A 86 1.42 8.91 -0.13
C PRO A 86 1.08 10.10 0.76
N SER A 87 2.03 11.00 0.98
CA SER A 87 1.86 12.20 1.83
C SER A 87 0.82 13.19 1.28
N THR A 88 0.55 13.16 -0.04
CA THR A 88 -0.41 14.06 -0.70
C THR A 88 -1.78 13.43 -0.90
N LEU A 89 -1.90 12.11 -0.73
CA LEU A 89 -3.17 11.40 -0.87
C LEU A 89 -4.21 11.88 0.13
N GLY A 90 -5.45 11.92 -0.29
CA GLY A 90 -6.56 12.28 0.59
C GLY A 90 -7.10 11.11 1.41
N ASN A 91 -7.94 11.46 2.38
CA ASN A 91 -8.57 10.47 3.26
C ASN A 91 -9.43 9.49 2.46
N GLY A 92 -9.30 8.21 2.75
CA GLY A 92 -9.99 7.11 2.07
C GLY A 92 -9.19 6.50 0.92
N ALA A 93 -8.07 7.11 0.53
CA ALA A 93 -7.18 6.51 -0.45
C ALA A 93 -6.45 5.29 0.11
N THR A 94 -6.14 4.36 -0.77
CA THR A 94 -5.42 3.13 -0.43
C THR A 94 -4.45 2.79 -1.56
N TYR A 95 -3.23 2.45 -1.19
CA TYR A 95 -2.26 1.78 -2.07
C TYR A 95 -1.96 0.40 -1.52
N GLN A 96 -1.85 -0.58 -2.40
CA GLN A 96 -1.56 -1.96 -2.03
C GLN A 96 -0.64 -2.57 -3.07
N LEU A 97 0.30 -3.39 -2.62
CA LEU A 97 1.24 -4.13 -3.47
C LEU A 97 1.19 -5.58 -3.05
N PHE A 98 0.67 -6.45 -3.92
CA PHE A 98 0.46 -7.86 -3.63
C PHE A 98 1.18 -8.75 -4.64
N ARG A 99 1.66 -9.90 -4.16
CA ARG A 99 2.41 -10.89 -4.94
C ARG A 99 1.49 -11.51 -5.99
N ASN A 100 2.00 -11.66 -7.18
CA ASN A 100 1.29 -12.27 -8.30
C ASN A 100 -0.10 -11.64 -8.54
N ASP A 101 -1.12 -12.44 -8.65
CA ASP A 101 -2.51 -12.03 -8.84
C ASP A 101 -3.35 -12.15 -7.56
N VAL A 102 -2.70 -12.24 -6.38
CA VAL A 102 -3.40 -12.24 -5.09
C VAL A 102 -4.17 -10.93 -4.94
N GLU A 103 -5.47 -11.04 -4.77
CA GLU A 103 -6.31 -9.86 -4.53
C GLU A 103 -6.17 -9.35 -3.09
N PRO A 104 -6.14 -8.03 -2.86
CA PRO A 104 -6.05 -7.46 -1.52
C PRO A 104 -7.38 -7.55 -0.77
N THR A 105 -7.97 -8.75 -0.74
CA THR A 105 -9.21 -9.08 -0.06
C THR A 105 -9.02 -10.30 0.84
N TRP A 106 -9.81 -10.40 1.89
CA TRP A 106 -9.75 -11.54 2.80
C TRP A 106 -10.39 -12.81 2.21
N GLU A 107 -11.16 -12.66 1.14
CA GLU A 107 -11.78 -13.76 0.38
C GLU A 107 -10.79 -14.48 -0.54
N ASP A 108 -9.65 -13.84 -0.87
CA ASP A 108 -8.63 -14.51 -1.67
C ASP A 108 -8.08 -15.73 -0.91
N PRO A 109 -7.99 -16.91 -1.57
CA PRO A 109 -7.49 -18.13 -0.90
C PRO A 109 -6.11 -17.97 -0.25
N SER A 110 -5.24 -17.13 -0.80
CA SER A 110 -3.91 -16.86 -0.24
C SER A 110 -3.96 -16.06 1.06
N ASN A 111 -5.03 -15.31 1.30
CA ASN A 111 -5.22 -14.47 2.47
C ASN A 111 -6.15 -15.10 3.51
N ALA A 112 -7.01 -16.04 3.12
CA ALA A 112 -8.13 -16.52 3.94
C ALA A 112 -7.72 -17.09 5.31
N ASN A 113 -6.55 -17.73 5.41
CA ASN A 113 -6.01 -18.27 6.66
C ASN A 113 -4.99 -17.36 7.33
N GLY A 114 -4.81 -16.17 6.81
CA GLY A 114 -3.81 -15.20 7.21
C GLY A 114 -4.34 -14.09 8.10
N GLY A 115 -3.58 -13.02 8.12
CA GLY A 115 -3.89 -11.81 8.83
C GLY A 115 -2.98 -10.65 8.41
N GLU A 116 -3.11 -9.54 9.11
CA GLU A 116 -2.38 -8.31 8.82
C GLU A 116 -1.62 -7.81 10.05
N TRP A 117 -0.32 -7.59 9.91
CA TRP A 117 0.43 -6.70 10.79
C TRP A 117 0.06 -5.26 10.51
N SER A 118 -0.45 -4.56 11.49
CA SER A 118 -0.83 -3.15 11.42
C SER A 118 0.24 -2.29 12.07
N ILE A 119 0.75 -1.32 11.32
CA ILE A 119 1.76 -0.36 11.75
C ILE A 119 1.09 1.01 11.78
N PRO A 120 0.76 1.56 12.96
CA PRO A 120 0.22 2.90 13.06
C PRO A 120 1.30 3.92 12.70
N LEU A 121 0.96 4.88 11.85
CA LEU A 121 1.85 5.96 11.46
C LEU A 121 1.18 7.31 11.64
N GLU A 122 2.01 8.32 11.84
CA GLU A 122 1.61 9.70 11.72
C GLU A 122 1.86 10.21 10.29
N ARG A 123 1.05 11.15 9.84
CA ARG A 123 1.28 11.82 8.56
C ARG A 123 2.50 12.73 8.70
N SER A 124 3.65 12.27 8.25
CA SER A 124 4.93 12.95 8.32
C SER A 124 5.59 13.06 6.94
N ALA A 125 6.68 13.81 6.86
CA ALA A 125 7.49 13.88 5.65
C ALA A 125 8.13 12.52 5.27
N ASP A 126 8.27 11.63 6.25
CA ASP A 126 8.91 10.31 6.04
C ASP A 126 7.94 9.26 5.48
N LEU A 127 6.64 9.55 5.39
CA LEU A 127 5.62 8.59 4.93
C LEU A 127 5.92 8.02 3.54
N ASP A 128 6.35 8.88 2.61
CA ASP A 128 6.66 8.47 1.24
C ASP A 128 7.83 7.49 1.21
N ASP A 129 8.84 7.73 2.03
CA ASP A 129 10.01 6.87 2.15
C ASP A 129 9.69 5.57 2.88
N GLN A 130 8.89 5.60 3.95
CA GLN A 130 8.44 4.42 4.67
C GLN A 130 7.61 3.48 3.78
N TRP A 131 6.68 4.03 3.00
CA TRP A 131 5.92 3.24 2.02
C TRP A 131 6.83 2.61 0.97
N LYS A 132 7.73 3.40 0.39
CA LYS A 132 8.70 2.90 -0.59
C LYS A 132 9.58 1.77 -0.02
N ARG A 133 10.13 1.95 1.19
CA ARG A 133 10.95 0.93 1.86
C ARG A 133 10.16 -0.36 2.09
N LEU A 134 8.91 -0.25 2.54
CA LEU A 134 8.05 -1.40 2.75
C LEU A 134 7.80 -2.18 1.45
N CYS A 135 7.48 -1.48 0.36
CA CYS A 135 7.32 -2.08 -0.96
C CYS A 135 8.59 -2.78 -1.44
N LEU A 136 9.75 -2.12 -1.33
CA LEU A 136 11.03 -2.70 -1.74
C LEU A 136 11.40 -3.92 -0.90
N ALA A 137 11.11 -3.89 0.40
CA ALA A 137 11.35 -5.03 1.28
C ALA A 137 10.44 -6.22 0.97
N ALA A 138 9.17 -5.95 0.60
CA ALA A 138 8.25 -7.00 0.15
C ALA A 138 8.73 -7.65 -1.15
N ILE A 139 9.06 -6.83 -2.16
CA ILE A 139 9.56 -7.30 -3.45
C ILE A 139 10.86 -8.09 -3.31
N GLY A 140 11.78 -7.62 -2.45
CA GLY A 140 13.09 -8.23 -2.23
C GLY A 140 13.10 -9.33 -1.17
N GLY A 141 11.95 -9.87 -0.74
CA GLY A 141 11.86 -10.97 0.22
C GLY A 141 12.37 -10.66 1.63
N GLN A 142 12.62 -9.38 1.96
CA GLN A 142 13.23 -8.99 3.24
C GLN A 142 12.25 -8.99 4.42
N LEU A 143 10.97 -9.19 4.15
CA LEU A 143 9.92 -9.30 5.17
C LEU A 143 9.66 -10.75 5.59
N THR A 144 10.10 -11.74 4.80
CA THR A 144 9.90 -13.17 5.08
C THR A 144 10.72 -13.63 6.29
N PRO A 145 10.27 -14.68 7.01
CA PRO A 145 10.93 -15.14 8.24
C PRO A 145 12.38 -15.58 8.05
N SER A 146 12.68 -16.27 6.97
CA SER A 146 14.03 -16.75 6.64
C SER A 146 14.26 -16.74 5.14
N ALA A 147 15.50 -16.47 4.72
CA ALA A 147 15.90 -16.56 3.32
C ALA A 147 16.10 -18.04 2.88
N ASP A 148 16.25 -18.95 3.82
CA ASP A 148 16.52 -20.37 3.57
C ASP A 148 15.25 -21.23 3.60
N ASP A 149 14.13 -20.68 4.07
CA ASP A 149 12.85 -21.37 4.09
C ASP A 149 12.22 -21.40 2.69
N ALA A 150 11.78 -22.58 2.28
CA ALA A 150 11.07 -22.79 1.03
C ALA A 150 9.74 -22.01 0.94
N ASP A 151 9.34 -21.36 2.02
CA ASP A 151 8.11 -20.55 2.14
C ASP A 151 8.41 -19.05 2.03
N LEU A 152 9.16 -18.67 0.97
CA LEU A 152 9.36 -17.26 0.59
C LEU A 152 8.03 -16.51 0.35
N ASP A 153 6.95 -17.26 0.32
CA ASP A 153 5.60 -16.80 0.02
C ASP A 153 4.76 -16.41 1.24
N GLU A 154 5.32 -16.45 2.47
CA GLU A 154 4.56 -16.10 3.69
C GLU A 154 3.95 -14.70 3.62
N VAL A 155 4.65 -13.75 3.02
CA VAL A 155 4.14 -12.39 2.83
C VAL A 155 3.39 -12.28 1.52
N CYS A 156 2.06 -12.12 1.59
CA CYS A 156 1.18 -11.94 0.43
C CYS A 156 1.30 -10.55 -0.16
N GLY A 157 1.49 -9.53 0.68
CA GLY A 157 1.55 -8.15 0.22
C GLY A 157 1.67 -7.13 1.33
N CYS A 158 1.68 -5.87 0.94
CA CYS A 158 1.64 -4.73 1.84
C CYS A 158 0.62 -3.69 1.41
N SER A 159 0.15 -2.91 2.37
CA SER A 159 -0.90 -1.92 2.20
C SER A 159 -0.55 -0.60 2.86
N LEU A 160 -1.05 0.49 2.28
CA LEU A 160 -1.12 1.83 2.88
C LEU A 160 -2.58 2.26 2.87
N SER A 161 -3.12 2.63 4.01
CA SER A 161 -4.50 3.07 4.16
C SER A 161 -4.58 4.42 4.87
N LEU A 162 -5.23 5.38 4.22
CA LEU A 162 -5.55 6.68 4.79
C LEU A 162 -7.04 6.70 5.20
N LYS A 163 -7.31 6.45 6.46
CA LYS A 163 -8.69 6.34 6.96
C LYS A 163 -9.35 7.71 7.09
N LYS A 164 -10.68 7.72 7.06
CA LYS A 164 -11.48 8.89 7.45
C LYS A 164 -11.09 9.30 8.87
N GLY A 165 -10.85 10.60 9.08
CA GLY A 165 -10.35 11.10 10.38
C GLY A 165 -8.83 11.24 10.45
N GLY A 166 -8.10 10.93 9.38
CA GLY A 166 -6.67 11.19 9.26
C GLY A 166 -5.76 10.09 9.81
N ALA A 167 -6.32 9.02 10.37
CA ALA A 167 -5.52 7.89 10.81
C ALA A 167 -4.86 7.21 9.59
N LEU A 168 -3.57 6.97 9.71
CA LEU A 168 -2.74 6.38 8.69
C LEU A 168 -2.17 5.06 9.19
N ARG A 169 -2.15 4.06 8.34
CA ARG A 169 -1.68 2.73 8.66
C ARG A 169 -0.96 2.11 7.48
N LEU A 170 0.22 1.55 7.75
CA LEU A 170 0.80 0.52 6.89
C LEU A 170 0.33 -0.85 7.35
N GLY A 171 0.24 -1.79 6.42
CA GLY A 171 -0.11 -3.18 6.67
C GLY A 171 0.85 -4.12 5.98
N VAL A 172 1.12 -5.27 6.59
CA VAL A 172 1.78 -6.42 5.95
C VAL A 172 0.89 -7.63 6.12
N TRP A 173 0.47 -8.21 5.00
CA TRP A 173 -0.44 -9.35 4.94
C TRP A 173 0.36 -10.64 4.82
N THR A 174 -0.03 -11.63 5.61
CA THR A 174 0.64 -12.94 5.67
C THR A 174 -0.35 -14.07 5.52
N LYS A 175 0.14 -15.28 5.16
CA LYS A 175 -0.69 -16.46 4.86
C LYS A 175 -1.12 -17.24 6.09
N HIS A 176 -0.21 -17.43 7.07
CA HIS A 176 -0.37 -18.44 8.12
C HIS A 176 -0.45 -17.81 9.50
N ARG A 177 -1.66 -17.36 9.89
CA ARG A 177 -1.88 -16.68 11.19
C ARG A 177 -1.51 -17.47 12.44
N THR A 178 -1.47 -18.81 12.35
CA THR A 178 -1.20 -19.69 13.51
C THR A 178 0.27 -20.01 13.71
N ASP A 179 1.13 -19.65 12.77
CA ASP A 179 2.58 -19.80 12.91
C ASP A 179 3.15 -18.56 13.63
N GLU A 180 3.09 -18.60 14.96
CA GLU A 180 3.55 -17.50 15.80
C GLU A 180 5.04 -17.17 15.59
N ALA A 181 5.89 -18.16 15.39
CA ALA A 181 7.32 -17.96 15.20
C ALA A 181 7.57 -17.18 13.91
N SER A 182 6.93 -17.58 12.82
CA SER A 182 6.96 -16.90 11.53
C SER A 182 6.43 -15.48 11.65
N GLN A 183 5.27 -15.29 12.31
CA GLN A 183 4.69 -13.95 12.48
C GLN A 183 5.60 -13.02 13.29
N ARG A 184 6.25 -13.51 14.36
CA ARG A 184 7.20 -12.69 15.13
C ARG A 184 8.43 -12.31 14.31
N ALA A 185 8.96 -13.21 13.48
CA ALA A 185 10.06 -12.91 12.58
C ALA A 185 9.67 -11.84 11.54
N VAL A 186 8.44 -11.91 10.98
CA VAL A 186 7.91 -10.86 10.09
C VAL A 186 7.85 -9.52 10.83
N ALA A 187 7.36 -9.48 12.08
CA ALA A 187 7.31 -8.24 12.87
C ALA A 187 8.70 -7.62 13.08
N GLU A 188 9.70 -8.43 13.41
CA GLU A 188 11.08 -7.96 13.57
C GLU A 188 11.65 -7.42 12.25
N ASN A 189 11.36 -8.09 11.13
CA ASN A 189 11.76 -7.61 9.81
C ASN A 189 11.09 -6.28 9.46
N ILE A 190 9.81 -6.11 9.76
CA ILE A 190 9.09 -4.83 9.59
C ILE A 190 9.79 -3.73 10.40
N ARG A 191 10.10 -3.97 11.67
CA ARG A 191 10.82 -3.02 12.53
C ARG A 191 12.15 -2.61 11.95
N ARG A 192 12.94 -3.59 11.50
CA ARG A 192 14.25 -3.37 10.89
C ARG A 192 14.16 -2.53 9.62
N VAL A 193 13.26 -2.89 8.70
CA VAL A 193 13.09 -2.22 7.41
C VAL A 193 12.62 -0.78 7.57
N LEU A 194 11.67 -0.54 8.47
CA LEU A 194 11.09 0.79 8.68
C LEU A 194 11.85 1.59 9.75
N SER A 195 12.90 1.01 10.37
CA SER A 195 13.67 1.63 11.47
C SER A 195 12.77 2.10 12.61
N LEU A 196 11.79 1.28 12.99
CA LEU A 196 10.80 1.65 14.00
C LEU A 196 11.43 1.62 15.41
N GLN A 197 11.05 2.60 16.22
CA GLN A 197 11.36 2.60 17.64
C GLN A 197 10.61 1.47 18.36
N LYS A 198 11.16 0.97 19.48
CA LYS A 198 10.56 -0.14 20.25
C LYS A 198 9.17 0.19 20.80
N GLU A 199 8.90 1.45 21.02
CA GLU A 199 7.64 1.97 21.55
C GLU A 199 6.49 1.95 20.54
N VAL A 200 6.79 1.81 19.25
CA VAL A 200 5.76 1.68 18.22
C VAL A 200 5.14 0.29 18.33
N ALA A 201 3.90 0.22 18.77
CA ALA A 201 3.19 -1.04 18.88
C ALA A 201 2.79 -1.57 17.49
N LEU A 202 3.26 -2.75 17.13
CA LEU A 202 2.76 -3.51 15.99
C LEU A 202 1.67 -4.47 16.49
N THR A 203 0.57 -4.55 15.78
CA THR A 203 -0.53 -5.46 16.13
C THR A 203 -0.85 -6.35 14.94
N TYR A 204 -0.95 -7.66 15.19
CA TYR A 204 -1.38 -8.63 14.19
C TYR A 204 -2.81 -9.07 14.46
N ALA A 205 -3.66 -8.98 13.47
CA ALA A 205 -5.03 -9.42 13.55
C ALA A 205 -5.36 -10.35 12.37
N PRO A 206 -6.03 -11.50 12.63
CA PRO A 206 -6.59 -12.33 11.57
C PRO A 206 -7.58 -11.55 10.71
N HIS A 207 -7.65 -11.87 9.42
CA HIS A 207 -8.55 -11.17 8.51
C HIS A 207 -10.03 -11.39 8.82
N ASP A 208 -10.37 -12.54 9.38
CA ASP A 208 -11.76 -12.89 9.79
C ASP A 208 -12.12 -12.38 11.19
N SER A 209 -11.18 -11.77 11.91
CA SER A 209 -11.44 -11.16 13.20
C SER A 209 -12.04 -9.75 13.04
N LYS A 210 -12.80 -9.30 14.03
CA LYS A 210 -13.32 -7.93 14.09
C LYS A 210 -12.25 -6.90 14.49
N GLY A 211 -10.98 -7.24 14.28
CA GLY A 211 -9.83 -6.40 14.65
C GLY A 211 -9.20 -6.79 15.99
N ASP A 212 -9.60 -7.93 16.57
CA ASP A 212 -8.97 -8.46 17.77
C ASP A 212 -7.55 -8.90 17.47
N ALA A 213 -6.58 -8.31 18.19
CA ALA A 213 -5.18 -8.62 18.01
C ALA A 213 -4.88 -10.04 18.49
N LEU A 214 -4.22 -10.82 17.66
CA LEU A 214 -3.71 -12.15 18.03
C LEU A 214 -2.30 -12.06 18.60
N TYR A 215 -1.46 -11.19 18.01
CA TYR A 215 -0.10 -10.93 18.46
C TYR A 215 0.15 -9.43 18.57
N THR A 216 1.07 -9.08 19.47
CA THR A 216 1.64 -7.73 19.59
C THR A 216 3.15 -7.82 19.64
N SER A 217 3.83 -6.86 19.07
CA SER A 217 5.28 -6.74 19.06
C SER A 217 5.70 -5.30 19.34
#